data_a4da5ca4589b2d8f39d3afc2014473cd
#
_entry.id   a4da5ca4589b2d8f39d3afc2014473cd
#
_cell.length_a   1.000
_cell.length_b   1.000
_cell.length_c   1.000
_cell.angle_alpha   90.00
_cell.angle_beta   90.00
_cell.angle_gamma   90.00
#
_symmetry.space_group_name_H-M   'P 1'
#
loop_
_entity.id
_entity.type
_entity.pdbx_description
1 polymer ?
#
loop_
_entity_poly.entity_id
_entity_poly.type
_entity_poly.pdbx_seq_one_letter_code
_entity_poly.pdbx_strand_id
1 'polypeptide(L)'
;MRATKQQPQSGEEESFIGRKWTFYLALIIVVVVVVGGVIAVVINRSKTEEPAAQPQPGTTISPQQDRSDWGLPYIDELGFRVEVPPNPNGVALDQDRSGQPDRGAADYAALPPAGVMWQKVQNFPMPFSTSDGPSKVDGALATGFAQTPQGAALAGIQLINRAQSSYAGGAAVLERGSVADSSELETERITNLAAAKQSVADGRTGPVGAPLIRQEAYRLKYWSPDYAVIEYAGNNVSGNGWTTAPLEVVWQDGDWKLKLTNQPNSDKLGSTPTLAGWTRWPGK
;
A
#
# COMPACT_ATOMS: atom_id res chain seq x y z
N MET A 1 37.46 51.09 -39.84
CA MET A 1 36.83 49.76 -39.99
C MET A 1 37.24 48.93 -38.78
N ARG A 2 36.31 48.76 -37.85
CA ARG A 2 36.49 47.92 -36.65
C ARG A 2 35.67 46.63 -36.83
N ALA A 3 36.29 45.48 -36.91
CA ALA A 3 35.66 44.18 -36.97
C ALA A 3 35.24 43.73 -35.57
N THR A 4 33.97 43.56 -35.36
CA THR A 4 33.36 43.02 -34.13
C THR A 4 33.44 41.52 -34.20
N LYS A 5 34.18 40.91 -33.25
CA LYS A 5 34.26 39.49 -33.05
C LYS A 5 32.99 39.00 -32.35
N GLN A 6 32.16 38.21 -32.99
CA GLN A 6 31.08 37.46 -32.34
C GLN A 6 31.66 36.26 -31.62
N GLN A 7 31.34 36.16 -30.31
CA GLN A 7 31.60 35.01 -29.46
C GLN A 7 30.45 34.00 -29.67
N PRO A 8 30.71 32.70 -29.78
CA PRO A 8 29.64 31.73 -29.82
C PRO A 8 29.07 31.53 -28.41
N GLN A 9 27.74 31.69 -28.29
CA GLN A 9 26.98 31.22 -27.10
C GLN A 9 27.05 29.72 -27.03
N SER A 10 27.64 29.20 -26.00
CA SER A 10 27.49 27.81 -25.56
C SER A 10 26.08 27.65 -25.03
N GLY A 11 25.23 26.97 -25.80
CA GLY A 11 23.93 26.53 -25.35
C GLY A 11 24.07 25.55 -24.20
N GLU A 12 23.52 25.90 -23.07
CA GLU A 12 23.26 25.00 -21.97
C GLU A 12 22.18 24.02 -22.42
N GLU A 13 22.58 22.84 -22.89
CA GLU A 13 21.71 21.66 -22.89
C GLU A 13 21.57 21.16 -21.44
N GLU A 14 20.88 21.92 -20.61
CA GLU A 14 20.40 21.40 -19.35
C GLU A 14 19.42 20.25 -19.61
N SER A 15 19.82 19.11 -19.14
CA SER A 15 19.20 17.82 -19.30
C SER A 15 17.68 17.84 -19.07
N PHE A 16 16.93 17.86 -20.14
CA PHE A 16 15.47 17.71 -20.20
C PHE A 16 14.99 16.35 -19.64
N ILE A 17 15.91 15.43 -19.41
CA ILE A 17 15.69 14.09 -18.87
C ILE A 17 15.38 14.11 -17.37
N GLY A 18 16.03 14.96 -16.57
CA GLY A 18 15.83 15.03 -15.12
C GLY A 18 14.46 15.58 -14.69
N ARG A 19 13.83 16.42 -15.51
CA ARG A 19 12.58 17.09 -15.18
C ARG A 19 11.33 16.25 -15.48
N LYS A 20 11.39 15.38 -16.46
CA LYS A 20 10.32 14.41 -16.75
C LYS A 20 10.31 13.26 -15.74
N TRP A 21 11.44 12.92 -15.20
CA TRP A 21 11.59 11.82 -14.26
C TRP A 21 10.90 12.04 -12.91
N THR A 22 10.89 13.27 -12.43
CA THR A 22 10.12 13.65 -11.23
C THR A 22 8.61 13.51 -11.46
N PHE A 23 8.15 13.65 -12.72
CA PHE A 23 6.73 13.46 -13.08
C PHE A 23 6.31 11.99 -13.18
N TYR A 24 7.19 11.07 -13.58
CA TYR A 24 6.81 9.66 -13.80
C TYR A 24 6.89 8.81 -12.53
N LEU A 25 7.82 9.08 -11.63
CA LEU A 25 7.73 8.58 -10.25
C LEU A 25 6.48 9.13 -9.53
N ALA A 26 6.10 10.36 -9.85
CA ALA A 26 4.84 10.95 -9.40
C ALA A 26 3.61 10.23 -9.99
N LEU A 27 3.68 9.57 -11.15
CA LEU A 27 2.52 8.98 -11.80
C LEU A 27 2.12 7.62 -11.20
N ILE A 28 3.08 6.85 -10.70
CA ILE A 28 2.79 5.72 -9.79
C ILE A 28 2.41 6.24 -8.39
N ILE A 29 2.88 7.43 -8.02
CA ILE A 29 2.69 8.09 -6.73
C ILE A 29 1.45 9.00 -6.71
N VAL A 30 0.96 9.49 -7.84
CA VAL A 30 -0.17 10.45 -7.96
C VAL A 30 -1.51 9.89 -7.47
N VAL A 31 -1.61 8.60 -7.17
CA VAL A 31 -2.74 8.08 -6.36
C VAL A 31 -2.85 8.77 -4.99
N VAL A 32 -1.80 9.45 -4.52
CA VAL A 32 -1.72 9.98 -3.14
C VAL A 32 -1.50 11.51 -3.07
N VAL A 33 -1.09 12.19 -4.16
CA VAL A 33 -0.63 13.58 -4.10
C VAL A 33 -1.74 14.62 -3.98
N VAL A 34 -2.99 14.33 -4.34
CA VAL A 34 -4.09 15.32 -4.26
C VAL A 34 -4.63 15.50 -2.83
N VAL A 35 -4.28 14.63 -1.88
CA VAL A 35 -4.75 14.72 -0.48
C VAL A 35 -3.75 15.38 0.47
N GLY A 36 -2.50 15.58 0.05
CA GLY A 36 -1.41 16.12 0.90
C GLY A 36 -1.25 17.64 0.89
N GLY A 37 -2.08 18.40 0.17
CA GLY A 37 -1.86 19.82 -0.12
C GLY A 37 -2.31 20.85 0.93
N VAL A 38 -2.80 20.44 2.11
CA VAL A 38 -3.20 21.38 3.17
C VAL A 38 -2.90 20.80 4.54
N ILE A 39 -1.65 20.77 4.95
CA ILE A 39 -1.29 20.59 6.35
C ILE A 39 -0.34 21.71 6.78
N ALA A 40 -0.91 22.83 7.16
CA ALA A 40 -0.41 23.68 8.23
C ALA A 40 -1.61 24.48 8.74
N VAL A 41 -2.12 24.13 9.89
CA VAL A 41 -2.84 24.90 10.90
C VAL A 41 -3.87 24.05 11.61
N VAL A 42 -3.66 23.97 12.89
CA VAL A 42 -4.55 23.69 14.03
C VAL A 42 -4.25 22.37 14.76
N ILE A 43 -3.21 22.43 15.54
CA ILE A 43 -3.17 21.73 16.83
C ILE A 43 -3.93 22.64 17.82
N ASN A 44 -5.11 22.31 18.15
CA ASN A 44 -5.71 22.44 19.48
C ASN A 44 -7.24 22.27 19.44
N ARG A 45 -7.77 21.16 19.92
CA ARG A 45 -9.05 21.13 20.63
C ARG A 45 -9.26 19.83 21.41
N SER A 46 -9.18 20.01 22.71
CA SER A 46 -10.03 19.45 23.78
C SER A 46 -10.51 18.00 23.70
N LYS A 47 -10.00 17.23 24.65
CA LYS A 47 -10.54 15.94 25.13
C LYS A 47 -12.00 16.07 25.50
N THR A 48 -12.82 15.16 24.96
CA THR A 48 -14.05 14.73 25.59
C THR A 48 -13.91 13.23 25.79
N GLU A 49 -13.91 12.81 27.05
CA GLU A 49 -13.87 11.41 27.45
C GLU A 49 -15.23 10.76 27.14
N GLU A 50 -15.23 9.66 26.38
CA GLU A 50 -16.36 8.77 26.18
C GLU A 50 -16.08 7.44 26.86
N PRO A 51 -17.09 6.76 27.47
CA PRO A 51 -16.85 5.66 28.41
C PRO A 51 -16.28 4.40 27.74
N ALA A 52 -15.39 3.75 28.45
CA ALA A 52 -14.74 2.51 28.07
C ALA A 52 -15.74 1.41 27.69
N ALA A 53 -15.67 0.93 26.45
CA ALA A 53 -16.34 -0.28 26.01
C ALA A 53 -15.68 -1.50 26.66
N GLN A 54 -16.48 -2.40 27.21
CA GLN A 54 -16.02 -3.66 27.82
C GLN A 54 -15.36 -4.58 26.77
N PRO A 55 -14.34 -5.34 27.17
CA PRO A 55 -13.68 -6.26 26.24
C PRO A 55 -14.60 -7.42 25.88
N GLN A 56 -14.80 -7.63 24.59
CA GLN A 56 -15.43 -8.84 24.06
C GLN A 56 -14.49 -10.05 24.21
N PRO A 57 -15.02 -11.26 24.50
CA PRO A 57 -14.21 -12.44 24.72
C PRO A 57 -13.55 -12.95 23.43
N GLY A 58 -12.25 -13.06 23.47
CA GLY A 58 -11.42 -14.09 22.91
C GLY A 58 -11.61 -14.50 21.45
N THR A 59 -10.86 -13.86 20.54
CA THR A 59 -10.41 -14.55 19.34
C THR A 59 -9.23 -15.42 19.76
N THR A 60 -9.35 -16.72 19.60
CA THR A 60 -8.29 -17.71 19.86
C THR A 60 -7.12 -17.41 18.93
N ILE A 61 -6.02 -16.93 19.50
CA ILE A 61 -4.77 -16.68 18.78
C ILE A 61 -4.15 -18.06 18.48
N SER A 62 -3.90 -18.33 17.20
CA SER A 62 -3.10 -19.48 16.71
C SER A 62 -1.77 -19.65 17.47
N PRO A 63 -1.13 -20.84 17.42
CA PRO A 63 0.08 -21.15 18.16
C PRO A 63 1.09 -20.02 18.02
N GLN A 64 1.57 -19.57 19.16
CA GLN A 64 2.29 -18.31 19.32
C GLN A 64 3.68 -18.46 18.72
N GLN A 65 3.87 -17.89 17.54
CA GLN A 65 5.18 -17.64 16.98
C GLN A 65 6.02 -16.93 18.06
N ASP A 66 7.24 -17.40 18.31
CA ASP A 66 8.14 -16.78 19.29
C ASP A 66 8.36 -15.31 18.88
N ARG A 67 8.04 -14.40 19.79
CA ARG A 67 8.12 -12.96 19.58
C ARG A 67 9.01 -12.28 20.62
N SER A 68 9.90 -13.04 21.22
CA SER A 68 10.79 -12.54 22.28
C SER A 68 11.71 -11.41 21.79
N ASP A 69 11.97 -11.34 20.48
CA ASP A 69 12.82 -10.34 19.82
C ASP A 69 12.01 -9.17 19.18
N TRP A 70 10.67 -9.16 19.35
CA TRP A 70 9.84 -8.09 18.83
C TRP A 70 9.92 -6.85 19.72
N GLY A 71 9.83 -5.66 19.09
CA GLY A 71 9.76 -4.39 19.81
C GLY A 71 8.41 -4.21 20.53
N LEU A 72 8.31 -3.15 21.33
CA LEU A 72 7.07 -2.83 22.02
C LEU A 72 5.97 -2.44 21.02
N PRO A 73 4.79 -3.07 21.09
CA PRO A 73 3.66 -2.70 20.26
C PRO A 73 3.13 -1.30 20.65
N TYR A 74 2.43 -0.66 19.72
CA TYR A 74 1.77 0.62 19.98
C TYR A 74 0.34 0.62 19.41
N ILE A 75 -0.46 1.58 19.84
CA ILE A 75 -1.78 1.85 19.24
C ILE A 75 -1.59 2.98 18.24
N ASP A 76 -2.02 2.76 16.99
CA ASP A 76 -1.98 3.80 15.98
C ASP A 76 -3.10 4.84 16.15
N GLU A 77 -3.10 5.89 15.32
CA GLU A 77 -4.09 6.98 15.36
C GLU A 77 -5.53 6.53 15.08
N LEU A 78 -5.72 5.37 14.46
CA LEU A 78 -7.03 4.76 14.18
C LEU A 78 -7.46 3.76 15.25
N GLY A 79 -6.66 3.55 16.30
CA GLY A 79 -6.94 2.64 17.40
C GLY A 79 -6.58 1.19 17.14
N PHE A 80 -5.77 0.88 16.10
CA PHE A 80 -5.28 -0.47 15.85
C PHE A 80 -4.01 -0.74 16.65
N ARG A 81 -3.93 -1.92 17.24
CA ARG A 81 -2.68 -2.42 17.82
C ARG A 81 -1.72 -2.82 16.71
N VAL A 82 -0.52 -2.21 16.72
CA VAL A 82 0.54 -2.46 15.73
C VAL A 82 1.72 -3.11 16.41
N GLU A 83 2.07 -4.28 15.96
CA GLU A 83 3.25 -5.03 16.41
C GLU A 83 4.51 -4.51 15.69
N VAL A 84 5.65 -4.57 16.38
CA VAL A 84 6.94 -4.09 15.85
C VAL A 84 7.87 -5.28 15.65
N PRO A 85 7.88 -5.88 14.45
CA PRO A 85 8.75 -7.03 14.18
C PRO A 85 10.23 -6.62 14.10
N PRO A 86 11.17 -7.57 14.34
CA PRO A 86 12.61 -7.30 14.21
C PRO A 86 13.02 -7.01 12.76
N ASN A 87 12.32 -7.61 11.78
CA ASN A 87 12.52 -7.31 10.37
C ASN A 87 11.72 -6.06 9.98
N PRO A 88 12.37 -4.96 9.52
CA PRO A 88 11.67 -3.74 9.11
C PRO A 88 10.71 -3.94 7.92
N ASN A 89 10.82 -5.06 7.21
CA ASN A 89 9.91 -5.42 6.12
C ASN A 89 8.71 -6.28 6.59
N GLY A 90 8.59 -6.53 7.89
CA GLY A 90 7.58 -7.39 8.47
C GLY A 90 8.01 -8.85 8.54
N VAL A 91 7.22 -9.64 9.25
CA VAL A 91 7.41 -11.10 9.43
C VAL A 91 6.12 -11.80 9.02
N ALA A 92 6.22 -12.75 8.09
CA ALA A 92 5.09 -13.57 7.69
C ALA A 92 4.55 -14.36 8.88
N LEU A 93 3.23 -14.47 8.97
CA LEU A 93 2.58 -15.28 9.99
C LEU A 93 2.47 -16.74 9.53
N ASP A 94 2.49 -17.66 10.49
CA ASP A 94 2.16 -19.06 10.24
C ASP A 94 0.75 -19.14 9.64
N GLN A 95 0.63 -19.86 8.54
CA GLN A 95 -0.63 -19.90 7.80
C GLN A 95 -1.54 -21.02 8.28
N ASP A 96 -2.76 -20.66 8.60
CA ASP A 96 -3.87 -21.56 8.90
C ASP A 96 -5.06 -21.25 7.98
N ARG A 97 -5.12 -21.92 6.84
CA ARG A 97 -6.17 -21.71 5.84
C ARG A 97 -7.54 -22.24 6.27
N SER A 98 -7.62 -22.99 7.37
CA SER A 98 -8.91 -23.40 7.94
C SER A 98 -9.71 -22.21 8.49
N GLY A 99 -9.04 -21.10 8.79
CA GLY A 99 -9.67 -19.84 9.18
C GLY A 99 -10.26 -19.02 8.01
N GLN A 100 -10.10 -19.46 6.75
CA GLN A 100 -10.69 -18.75 5.62
C GLN A 100 -12.21 -18.77 5.70
N PRO A 101 -12.90 -17.67 5.29
CA PRO A 101 -14.34 -17.66 5.17
C PRO A 101 -14.85 -18.79 4.26
N ASP A 102 -16.05 -19.29 4.56
CA ASP A 102 -16.70 -20.30 3.73
C ASP A 102 -16.99 -19.72 2.34
N ARG A 103 -16.43 -20.34 1.32
CA ARG A 103 -16.61 -19.95 -0.09
C ARG A 103 -18.07 -20.08 -0.58
N GLY A 104 -18.89 -20.86 0.11
CA GLY A 104 -20.32 -20.99 -0.16
C GLY A 104 -21.19 -19.90 0.47
N ALA A 105 -20.66 -19.10 1.36
CA ALA A 105 -21.39 -18.01 1.97
C ALA A 105 -21.76 -16.93 0.94
N ALA A 106 -22.99 -16.42 1.01
CA ALA A 106 -23.50 -15.43 0.06
C ALA A 106 -22.70 -14.10 0.11
N ASP A 107 -22.10 -13.81 1.26
CA ASP A 107 -21.29 -12.62 1.53
C ASP A 107 -19.77 -12.91 1.54
N TYR A 108 -19.36 -14.10 1.06
CA TYR A 108 -17.97 -14.58 1.09
C TYR A 108 -16.95 -13.48 0.73
N ALA A 109 -17.21 -12.75 -0.35
CA ALA A 109 -16.30 -11.71 -0.82
C ALA A 109 -16.25 -10.46 0.08
N ALA A 110 -17.25 -10.28 0.95
CA ALA A 110 -17.34 -9.16 1.88
C ALA A 110 -16.84 -9.49 3.29
N LEU A 111 -16.55 -10.77 3.57
CA LEU A 111 -16.00 -11.17 4.86
C LEU A 111 -14.53 -10.77 4.97
N PRO A 112 -14.06 -10.33 6.14
CA PRO A 112 -12.65 -10.00 6.33
C PRO A 112 -11.76 -11.24 6.38
N PRO A 113 -10.44 -11.11 6.12
CA PRO A 113 -9.49 -12.18 6.39
C PRO A 113 -9.42 -12.49 7.88
N ALA A 114 -9.15 -13.76 8.23
CA ALA A 114 -9.00 -14.16 9.63
C ALA A 114 -7.56 -13.97 10.14
N GLY A 115 -7.41 -13.89 11.45
CA GLY A 115 -6.12 -13.80 12.13
C GLY A 115 -5.29 -12.60 11.68
N VAL A 116 -5.92 -11.45 11.52
CA VAL A 116 -5.21 -10.23 11.09
C VAL A 116 -4.39 -9.66 12.23
N MET A 117 -3.11 -9.44 11.92
CA MET A 117 -2.15 -8.73 12.75
C MET A 117 -1.60 -7.55 11.98
N TRP A 118 -1.63 -6.37 12.57
CA TRP A 118 -0.97 -5.20 12.02
C TRP A 118 0.48 -5.18 12.45
N GLN A 119 1.39 -5.02 11.49
CA GLN A 119 2.81 -4.91 11.76
C GLN A 119 3.35 -3.60 11.21
N LYS A 120 4.32 -3.03 11.92
CA LYS A 120 5.09 -1.89 11.43
C LYS A 120 6.05 -2.37 10.34
N VAL A 121 5.75 -2.04 9.08
CA VAL A 121 6.62 -2.30 7.93
C VAL A 121 7.23 -0.97 7.49
N GLN A 122 8.56 -0.87 7.58
CA GLN A 122 9.26 0.41 7.47
C GLN A 122 8.69 1.38 8.54
N ASN A 123 7.97 2.41 8.14
CA ASN A 123 7.32 3.34 9.06
C ASN A 123 5.79 3.34 8.92
N PHE A 124 5.21 2.29 8.32
CA PHE A 124 3.79 2.24 8.03
C PHE A 124 3.15 0.94 8.53
N PRO A 125 1.96 0.98 9.18
CA PRO A 125 1.23 -0.22 9.58
C PRO A 125 0.68 -0.96 8.37
N MET A 126 0.97 -2.26 8.26
CA MET A 126 0.45 -3.13 7.20
C MET A 126 -0.20 -4.38 7.79
N PRO A 127 -1.31 -4.87 7.21
CA PRO A 127 -2.02 -6.05 7.72
C PRO A 127 -1.36 -7.34 7.22
N PHE A 128 -1.18 -8.30 8.10
CA PHE A 128 -0.81 -9.68 7.85
C PHE A 128 -1.93 -10.58 8.35
N SER A 129 -2.22 -11.67 7.66
CA SER A 129 -3.28 -12.61 8.03
C SER A 129 -2.75 -14.02 8.13
N THR A 130 -3.23 -14.79 9.09
CA THR A 130 -2.93 -16.21 9.18
C THR A 130 -3.68 -17.03 8.14
N SER A 131 -4.81 -16.55 7.62
CA SER A 131 -5.62 -17.30 6.65
C SER A 131 -5.29 -16.97 5.19
N ASP A 132 -4.95 -15.72 4.88
CA ASP A 132 -4.88 -15.23 3.50
C ASP A 132 -3.53 -14.58 3.14
N GLY A 133 -2.57 -14.60 4.07
CA GLY A 133 -1.20 -14.20 3.79
C GLY A 133 -0.82 -12.78 4.23
N PRO A 134 0.35 -12.32 3.83
CA PRO A 134 1.37 -13.04 3.07
C PRO A 134 1.99 -14.20 3.85
N SER A 135 2.36 -15.29 3.16
CA SER A 135 3.06 -16.42 3.75
C SER A 135 4.58 -16.30 3.69
N LYS A 136 5.09 -15.30 2.98
CA LYS A 136 6.52 -15.03 2.84
C LYS A 136 6.79 -13.53 2.75
N VAL A 137 7.88 -13.10 3.38
CA VAL A 137 8.49 -11.78 3.17
C VAL A 137 9.91 -12.02 2.66
N ASP A 138 10.18 -11.57 1.43
CA ASP A 138 11.46 -11.73 0.75
C ASP A 138 12.03 -10.35 0.42
N GLY A 139 13.00 -9.90 1.22
CA GLY A 139 13.46 -8.52 1.18
C GLY A 139 12.30 -7.56 1.44
N ALA A 140 12.09 -6.62 0.55
CA ALA A 140 11.02 -5.63 0.67
C ALA A 140 9.68 -6.09 0.08
N LEU A 141 9.58 -7.30 -0.52
CA LEU A 141 8.35 -7.83 -1.11
C LEU A 141 7.67 -8.84 -0.18
N ALA A 142 6.37 -8.76 -0.06
CA ALA A 142 5.53 -9.78 0.55
C ALA A 142 4.85 -10.61 -0.56
N THR A 143 4.82 -11.92 -0.39
CA THR A 143 4.31 -12.90 -1.37
C THR A 143 3.57 -14.04 -0.69
N GLY A 144 2.93 -14.91 -1.49
CA GLY A 144 2.20 -16.08 -1.01
C GLY A 144 0.86 -15.73 -0.40
N PHE A 145 0.17 -14.78 -1.00
CA PHE A 145 -1.23 -14.48 -0.68
C PHE A 145 -2.14 -15.60 -1.18
N ALA A 146 -3.27 -15.79 -0.52
CA ALA A 146 -4.25 -16.79 -0.95
C ALA A 146 -4.98 -16.32 -2.23
N GLN A 147 -5.37 -17.28 -3.08
CA GLN A 147 -6.23 -17.01 -4.23
C GLN A 147 -7.69 -16.91 -3.77
N THR A 148 -7.99 -15.86 -3.03
CA THR A 148 -9.27 -15.54 -2.39
C THR A 148 -9.56 -14.05 -2.53
N PRO A 149 -10.80 -13.59 -2.35
CA PRO A 149 -11.13 -12.16 -2.26
C PRO A 149 -10.31 -11.45 -1.18
N GLN A 150 -10.13 -12.10 -0.02
CA GLN A 150 -9.38 -11.60 1.13
C GLN A 150 -7.88 -11.49 0.81
N GLY A 151 -7.33 -12.52 0.15
CA GLY A 151 -5.94 -12.52 -0.29
C GLY A 151 -5.66 -11.46 -1.34
N ALA A 152 -6.58 -11.23 -2.29
CA ALA A 152 -6.49 -10.14 -3.26
C ALA A 152 -6.47 -8.77 -2.58
N ALA A 153 -7.35 -8.55 -1.58
CA ALA A 153 -7.38 -7.32 -0.82
C ALA A 153 -6.11 -7.11 0.02
N LEU A 154 -5.59 -8.17 0.65
CA LEU A 154 -4.31 -8.10 1.36
C LEU A 154 -3.14 -7.82 0.43
N ALA A 155 -3.08 -8.48 -0.72
CA ALA A 155 -2.03 -8.27 -1.71
C ALA A 155 -2.03 -6.82 -2.22
N GLY A 156 -3.19 -6.31 -2.62
CA GLY A 156 -3.30 -4.95 -3.13
C GLY A 156 -2.78 -3.90 -2.14
N ILE A 157 -3.24 -3.94 -0.88
CA ILE A 157 -2.80 -2.98 0.15
C ILE A 157 -1.31 -3.14 0.49
N GLN A 158 -0.81 -4.38 0.57
CA GLN A 158 0.59 -4.64 0.85
C GLN A 158 1.49 -4.16 -0.28
N LEU A 159 1.15 -4.46 -1.53
CA LEU A 159 1.98 -4.10 -2.69
C LEU A 159 2.05 -2.59 -2.87
N ILE A 160 0.91 -1.88 -2.82
CA ILE A 160 0.92 -0.42 -3.00
C ILE A 160 1.64 0.30 -1.86
N ASN A 161 1.41 -0.11 -0.61
CA ASN A 161 2.05 0.53 0.53
C ASN A 161 3.56 0.23 0.57
N ARG A 162 4.00 -0.98 0.21
CA ARG A 162 5.42 -1.31 0.09
C ARG A 162 6.11 -0.50 -1.00
N ALA A 163 5.45 -0.35 -2.16
CA ALA A 163 5.99 0.45 -3.26
C ALA A 163 6.24 1.91 -2.85
N GLN A 164 5.43 2.44 -1.92
CA GLN A 164 5.51 3.82 -1.45
C GLN A 164 6.35 4.00 -0.18
N SER A 165 6.51 2.95 0.62
CA SER A 165 7.20 3.04 1.92
C SER A 165 8.71 3.14 1.81
N SER A 166 9.31 2.67 0.70
CA SER A 166 10.75 2.75 0.49
C SER A 166 11.13 2.55 -0.99
N TYR A 167 12.30 3.05 -1.38
CA TYR A 167 12.86 2.78 -2.72
C TYR A 167 13.07 1.29 -2.98
N ALA A 168 13.49 0.54 -1.97
CA ALA A 168 13.64 -0.91 -2.06
C ALA A 168 12.29 -1.61 -2.26
N GLY A 169 11.22 -1.13 -1.58
CA GLY A 169 9.86 -1.61 -1.79
C GLY A 169 9.36 -1.31 -3.19
N GLY A 170 9.59 -0.09 -3.68
CA GLY A 170 9.26 0.31 -5.05
C GLY A 170 9.94 -0.57 -6.09
N ALA A 171 11.24 -0.79 -5.96
CA ALA A 171 12.00 -1.67 -6.84
C ALA A 171 11.47 -3.12 -6.82
N ALA A 172 11.23 -3.68 -5.62
CA ALA A 172 10.76 -5.05 -5.47
C ALA A 172 9.36 -5.27 -6.05
N VAL A 173 8.44 -4.31 -5.85
CA VAL A 173 7.09 -4.36 -6.44
C VAL A 173 7.15 -4.22 -7.95
N LEU A 174 7.89 -3.26 -8.49
CA LEU A 174 8.06 -3.12 -9.94
C LEU A 174 8.69 -4.35 -10.57
N GLU A 175 9.63 -5.01 -9.92
CA GLU A 175 10.34 -6.17 -10.46
C GLU A 175 9.50 -7.44 -10.45
N ARG A 176 8.79 -7.72 -9.34
CA ARG A 176 8.13 -9.02 -9.10
C ARG A 176 6.66 -8.93 -8.68
N GLY A 177 6.24 -7.78 -8.19
CA GLY A 177 4.91 -7.57 -7.62
C GLY A 177 3.93 -6.82 -8.55
N SER A 178 4.32 -6.54 -9.79
CA SER A 178 3.46 -5.84 -10.75
C SER A 178 3.56 -6.40 -12.15
N VAL A 179 2.51 -6.16 -12.93
CA VAL A 179 2.44 -6.50 -14.37
C VAL A 179 1.87 -5.30 -15.13
N ALA A 180 2.32 -5.12 -16.36
CA ALA A 180 1.79 -4.13 -17.28
C ALA A 180 0.79 -4.77 -18.24
N ASP A 181 -0.26 -4.04 -18.64
CA ASP A 181 -1.25 -4.52 -19.60
C ASP A 181 -0.98 -4.05 -21.05
N SER A 182 0.08 -3.26 -21.26
CA SER A 182 0.52 -2.84 -22.58
C SER A 182 2.05 -2.76 -22.68
N SER A 183 2.57 -2.72 -23.91
CA SER A 183 4.01 -2.58 -24.19
C SER A 183 4.57 -1.24 -23.72
N GLU A 184 3.78 -0.19 -23.77
CA GLU A 184 4.13 1.14 -23.29
C GLU A 184 4.32 1.12 -21.78
N LEU A 185 3.36 0.56 -21.04
CA LEU A 185 3.44 0.42 -19.58
C LEU A 185 4.57 -0.52 -19.15
N GLU A 186 4.84 -1.56 -19.93
CA GLU A 186 5.99 -2.43 -19.65
C GLU A 186 7.32 -1.68 -19.80
N THR A 187 7.44 -0.83 -20.81
CA THR A 187 8.62 0.04 -21.01
C THR A 187 8.76 1.04 -19.86
N GLU A 188 7.67 1.64 -19.42
CA GLU A 188 7.66 2.52 -18.23
C GLU A 188 8.03 1.76 -16.96
N ARG A 189 7.47 0.57 -16.75
CA ARG A 189 7.80 -0.29 -15.61
C ARG A 189 9.29 -0.60 -15.53
N ILE A 190 9.90 -0.98 -16.66
CA ILE A 190 11.34 -1.27 -16.75
C ILE A 190 12.17 -0.02 -16.46
N THR A 191 11.78 1.13 -17.00
CA THR A 191 12.46 2.41 -16.78
C THR A 191 12.41 2.82 -15.33
N ASN A 192 11.21 2.75 -14.70
CA ASN A 192 11.01 3.07 -13.30
C ASN A 192 11.73 2.09 -12.37
N LEU A 193 11.77 0.80 -12.73
CA LEU A 193 12.54 -0.20 -12.00
C LEU A 193 14.03 0.11 -11.99
N ALA A 194 14.61 0.44 -13.15
CA ALA A 194 16.03 0.79 -13.26
C ALA A 194 16.36 1.97 -12.35
N ALA A 195 15.51 2.96 -12.34
CA ALA A 195 15.68 4.14 -11.53
C ALA A 195 15.46 3.91 -10.03
N ALA A 196 14.50 3.07 -9.64
CA ALA A 196 14.33 2.67 -8.25
C ALA A 196 15.56 1.89 -7.76
N LYS A 197 16.10 0.97 -8.57
CA LYS A 197 17.35 0.26 -8.26
C LYS A 197 18.54 1.20 -8.12
N GLN A 198 18.64 2.22 -8.98
CA GLN A 198 19.70 3.24 -8.87
C GLN A 198 19.55 4.03 -7.55
N SER A 199 18.32 4.42 -7.18
CA SER A 199 18.07 5.10 -5.92
C SER A 199 18.48 4.27 -4.70
N VAL A 200 18.25 2.96 -4.74
CA VAL A 200 18.72 2.04 -3.70
C VAL A 200 20.26 1.97 -3.68
N ALA A 201 20.91 1.89 -4.84
CA ALA A 201 22.37 1.87 -4.95
C ALA A 201 23.01 3.18 -4.45
N ASP A 202 22.32 4.31 -4.62
CA ASP A 202 22.73 5.63 -4.10
C ASP A 202 22.47 5.75 -2.57
N GLY A 203 22.01 4.69 -1.91
CA GLY A 203 21.74 4.67 -0.47
C GLY A 203 20.50 5.45 -0.04
N ARG A 204 19.58 5.74 -0.95
CA ARG A 204 18.32 6.42 -0.60
C ARG A 204 17.44 5.49 0.19
N THR A 205 16.97 5.98 1.34
CA THR A 205 16.06 5.29 2.25
C THR A 205 14.82 6.15 2.51
N GLY A 206 13.76 5.52 3.04
CA GLY A 206 12.52 6.20 3.41
C GLY A 206 11.44 6.18 2.33
N PRO A 207 10.32 6.86 2.61
CA PRO A 207 9.14 6.84 1.74
C PRO A 207 9.41 7.53 0.41
N VAL A 208 8.77 7.02 -0.63
CA VAL A 208 8.81 7.56 -1.98
C VAL A 208 7.53 8.38 -2.20
N GLY A 209 7.64 9.70 -2.15
CA GLY A 209 6.51 10.61 -2.40
C GLY A 209 5.74 11.06 -1.17
N ALA A 210 4.42 11.24 -1.33
CA ALA A 210 3.53 11.76 -0.29
C ALA A 210 3.33 10.77 0.87
N PRO A 211 2.92 11.26 2.06
CA PRO A 211 2.59 10.40 3.18
C PRO A 211 1.55 9.35 2.81
N LEU A 212 1.79 8.12 3.27
CA LEU A 212 0.84 7.02 3.09
C LEU A 212 -0.44 7.29 3.89
N ILE A 213 -1.59 7.10 3.24
CA ILE A 213 -2.89 7.14 3.91
C ILE A 213 -3.21 5.75 4.43
N ARG A 214 -3.56 5.68 5.71
CA ARG A 214 -4.01 4.44 6.34
C ARG A 214 -5.39 4.05 5.81
N GLN A 215 -5.48 2.89 5.18
CA GLN A 215 -6.75 2.34 4.70
C GLN A 215 -7.48 1.66 5.86
N GLU A 216 -8.72 2.11 6.16
CA GLU A 216 -9.55 1.59 7.25
C GLU A 216 -10.47 0.46 6.82
N ALA A 217 -10.85 0.47 5.53
CA ALA A 217 -11.78 -0.49 4.96
C ALA A 217 -11.49 -0.71 3.47
N TYR A 218 -12.07 -1.76 2.95
CA TYR A 218 -12.07 -2.05 1.53
C TYR A 218 -13.42 -2.61 1.09
N ARG A 219 -13.68 -2.61 -0.22
CA ARG A 219 -14.75 -3.39 -0.84
C ARG A 219 -14.30 -3.91 -2.20
N LEU A 220 -14.78 -5.07 -2.56
CA LEU A 220 -14.55 -5.61 -3.89
C LEU A 220 -15.58 -5.04 -4.85
N LYS A 221 -15.11 -4.33 -5.86
CA LYS A 221 -15.93 -3.85 -6.99
C LYS A 221 -16.14 -4.97 -8.00
N TYR A 222 -15.13 -5.82 -8.12
CA TYR A 222 -15.15 -7.03 -8.94
C TYR A 222 -14.19 -8.05 -8.35
N TRP A 223 -14.54 -9.33 -8.47
CA TRP A 223 -13.66 -10.44 -8.11
C TRP A 223 -13.90 -11.65 -9.00
N SER A 224 -12.81 -12.25 -9.48
CA SER A 224 -12.71 -13.59 -10.03
C SER A 224 -11.44 -14.25 -9.50
N PRO A 225 -11.24 -15.57 -9.66
CA PRO A 225 -10.04 -16.23 -9.17
C PRO A 225 -8.72 -15.68 -9.74
N ASP A 226 -8.76 -15.00 -10.86
CA ASP A 226 -7.59 -14.49 -11.58
C ASP A 226 -7.50 -12.96 -11.66
N TYR A 227 -8.54 -12.23 -11.22
CA TYR A 227 -8.59 -10.78 -11.31
C TYR A 227 -9.49 -10.16 -10.25
N ALA A 228 -9.05 -9.08 -9.64
CA ALA A 228 -9.88 -8.34 -8.70
C ALA A 228 -9.70 -6.82 -8.86
N VAL A 229 -10.80 -6.09 -8.65
CA VAL A 229 -10.83 -4.64 -8.48
C VAL A 229 -11.25 -4.35 -7.04
N ILE A 230 -10.33 -3.85 -6.26
CA ILE A 230 -10.51 -3.54 -4.85
C ILE A 230 -10.55 -2.02 -4.69
N GLU A 231 -11.57 -1.49 -4.05
CA GLU A 231 -11.62 -0.09 -3.66
C GLU A 231 -11.29 0.01 -2.17
N TYR A 232 -10.27 0.80 -1.84
CA TYR A 232 -9.85 1.05 -0.46
C TYR A 232 -10.38 2.40 0.01
N ALA A 233 -10.75 2.48 1.28
CA ALA A 233 -11.16 3.72 1.93
C ALA A 233 -10.15 4.08 3.02
N GLY A 234 -9.56 5.25 2.89
CA GLY A 234 -8.67 5.85 3.88
C GLY A 234 -9.26 7.13 4.44
N ASN A 235 -8.90 7.49 5.67
CA ASN A 235 -9.42 8.67 6.33
C ASN A 235 -9.16 9.94 5.50
N ASN A 236 -10.19 10.75 5.32
CA ASN A 236 -10.04 12.02 4.60
C ASN A 236 -9.41 13.07 5.53
N VAL A 237 -8.27 13.62 5.10
CA VAL A 237 -7.54 14.65 5.84
C VAL A 237 -8.40 15.91 6.09
N SER A 238 -9.42 16.14 5.27
CA SER A 238 -10.39 17.24 5.44
C SER A 238 -11.43 16.99 6.53
N GLY A 239 -11.41 15.82 7.19
CA GLY A 239 -12.23 15.53 8.37
C GLY A 239 -13.65 15.03 8.13
N ASN A 240 -14.14 14.98 6.89
CA ASN A 240 -15.48 14.52 6.56
C ASN A 240 -15.45 13.30 5.62
N GLY A 241 -15.73 12.11 6.16
CA GLY A 241 -15.79 10.88 5.39
C GLY A 241 -14.42 10.31 5.02
N TRP A 242 -14.41 9.50 3.97
CA TRP A 242 -13.23 8.74 3.53
C TRP A 242 -12.91 9.06 2.07
N THR A 243 -11.64 9.18 1.76
CA THR A 243 -11.14 9.17 0.37
C THR A 243 -11.09 7.71 -0.09
N THR A 244 -11.56 7.45 -1.30
CA THR A 244 -11.56 6.10 -1.87
C THR A 244 -10.67 6.02 -3.10
N ALA A 245 -9.98 4.89 -3.26
CA ALA A 245 -9.11 4.62 -4.40
C ALA A 245 -9.26 3.16 -4.86
N PRO A 246 -9.62 2.90 -6.12
CA PRO A 246 -9.62 1.56 -6.67
C PRO A 246 -8.21 1.10 -7.02
N LEU A 247 -7.97 -0.20 -6.90
CA LEU A 247 -6.74 -0.86 -7.26
C LEU A 247 -7.07 -2.16 -7.98
N GLU A 248 -6.31 -2.48 -9.02
CA GLU A 248 -6.47 -3.70 -9.80
C GLU A 248 -5.34 -4.67 -9.49
N VAL A 249 -5.68 -5.93 -9.23
CA VAL A 249 -4.71 -7.01 -9.07
C VAL A 249 -5.08 -8.19 -9.95
N VAL A 250 -4.07 -8.89 -10.44
CA VAL A 250 -4.22 -10.10 -11.25
C VAL A 250 -3.46 -11.25 -10.60
N TRP A 251 -4.02 -12.45 -10.70
CA TRP A 251 -3.35 -13.68 -10.30
C TRP A 251 -2.42 -14.17 -11.39
N GLN A 252 -1.13 -14.13 -11.14
CA GLN A 252 -0.12 -14.57 -12.10
C GLN A 252 1.09 -15.17 -11.39
N ASP A 253 1.62 -16.27 -11.93
CA ASP A 253 2.77 -17.00 -11.38
C ASP A 253 2.56 -17.45 -9.91
N GLY A 254 1.31 -17.81 -9.58
CA GLY A 254 0.94 -18.32 -8.26
C GLY A 254 0.77 -17.27 -7.16
N ASP A 255 0.64 -15.99 -7.52
CA ASP A 255 0.42 -14.91 -6.56
C ASP A 255 -0.34 -13.73 -7.18
N TRP A 256 -0.86 -12.82 -6.32
CA TRP A 256 -1.47 -11.57 -6.75
C TRP A 256 -0.40 -10.53 -7.09
N LYS A 257 -0.56 -9.86 -8.24
CA LYS A 257 0.31 -8.76 -8.69
C LYS A 257 -0.51 -7.51 -8.98
N LEU A 258 0.06 -6.35 -8.72
CA LEU A 258 -0.53 -5.07 -9.15
C LEU A 258 -0.61 -5.02 -10.66
N LYS A 259 -1.78 -4.74 -11.19
CA LYS A 259 -1.96 -4.42 -12.60
C LYS A 259 -1.72 -2.93 -12.82
N LEU A 260 -0.68 -2.63 -13.58
CA LEU A 260 -0.40 -1.26 -14.02
C LEU A 260 -1.34 -0.91 -15.18
N THR A 261 -1.94 0.28 -15.13
CA THR A 261 -2.91 0.73 -16.14
C THR A 261 -2.57 2.14 -16.63
N ASN A 262 -2.94 2.46 -17.87
CA ASN A 262 -2.70 3.77 -18.48
C ASN A 262 -3.55 4.91 -17.87
N GLN A 263 -4.55 4.59 -17.08
CA GLN A 263 -5.37 5.62 -16.44
C GLN A 263 -4.75 6.04 -15.10
N PRO A 264 -4.41 7.31 -14.92
CA PRO A 264 -3.94 7.80 -13.64
C PRO A 264 -4.97 7.47 -12.56
N ASN A 265 -4.52 6.85 -11.46
CA ASN A 265 -5.42 6.56 -10.36
C ASN A 265 -6.01 7.84 -9.71
N SER A 266 -5.38 9.00 -9.92
CA SER A 266 -5.93 10.29 -9.52
C SER A 266 -7.33 10.55 -10.09
N ASP A 267 -7.59 10.13 -11.33
CA ASP A 267 -8.89 10.30 -12.00
C ASP A 267 -9.94 9.31 -11.47
N LYS A 268 -9.48 8.29 -10.72
CA LYS A 268 -10.33 7.27 -10.10
C LYS A 268 -10.58 7.53 -8.61
N LEU A 269 -9.96 8.57 -8.03
CA LEU A 269 -10.19 8.91 -6.62
C LEU A 269 -11.64 9.34 -6.42
N GLY A 270 -12.23 8.80 -5.36
CA GLY A 270 -13.57 9.11 -4.94
C GLY A 270 -13.64 9.49 -3.47
N SER A 271 -14.84 9.69 -2.99
CA SER A 271 -15.10 9.87 -1.56
C SER A 271 -16.39 9.17 -1.16
N THR A 272 -16.47 8.81 0.11
CA THR A 272 -17.70 8.27 0.69
C THR A 272 -17.92 8.88 2.07
N PRO A 273 -19.15 9.25 2.42
CA PRO A 273 -19.46 9.78 3.75
C PRO A 273 -19.60 8.69 4.81
N THR A 274 -19.67 7.41 4.42
CA THR A 274 -19.89 6.28 5.32
C THR A 274 -19.19 5.03 4.83
N LEU A 275 -18.82 4.16 5.76
CA LEU A 275 -18.31 2.82 5.48
C LEU A 275 -19.40 1.72 5.60
N ALA A 276 -20.68 2.08 5.51
CA ALA A 276 -21.75 1.09 5.41
C ALA A 276 -21.56 0.25 4.13
N GLY A 277 -21.60 -1.08 4.25
CA GLY A 277 -21.33 -2.00 3.13
C GLY A 277 -19.87 -2.16 2.74
N TRP A 278 -18.93 -1.63 3.55
CA TRP A 278 -17.51 -1.87 3.39
C TRP A 278 -17.01 -2.90 4.39
N THR A 279 -16.05 -3.71 3.97
CA THR A 279 -15.34 -4.63 4.86
C THR A 279 -14.29 -3.84 5.63
N ARG A 280 -14.45 -3.74 6.95
CA ARG A 280 -13.45 -3.12 7.83
C ARG A 280 -12.33 -4.11 8.10
N TRP A 281 -11.10 -3.59 8.17
CA TRP A 281 -9.99 -4.42 8.61
C TRP A 281 -10.15 -4.80 10.07
N PRO A 282 -9.92 -6.08 10.45
CA PRO A 282 -9.91 -6.52 11.84
C PRO A 282 -8.71 -5.96 12.62
N GLY A 283 -8.78 -6.03 13.96
CA GLY A 283 -7.65 -5.71 14.85
C GLY A 283 -7.75 -4.39 15.60
N LYS A 284 -8.94 -3.80 15.65
CA LYS A 284 -9.25 -2.74 16.62
C LYS A 284 -9.51 -3.32 18.00
#